data_6a1b16c5a59cdbacc390de5f05412797
#
_entry.id   6a1b16c5a59cdbacc390de5f05412797
#
_cell.length_a   1.000
_cell.length_b   1.000
_cell.length_c   1.000
_cell.angle_alpha   90.00
_cell.angle_beta   90.00
_cell.angle_gamma   90.00
#
_symmetry.space_group_name_H-M   'P 1'
#
loop_
_entity.id
_entity.type
_entity.pdbx_description
1 polymer ?
#
loop_
_entity_poly.entity_id
_entity_poly.type
_entity_poly.pdbx_seq_one_letter_code
_entity_poly.pdbx_strand_id
1 'polypeptide(L)'
;MAVRLSDDFLEQIRDRNDIESVISSYVELKRRGRNLTGLCPFHNEKTPSFTVYPETSSYYCFGCHVGGDVITFIRNIENLDYIDAVKFLADRSGIKMPDERFDDTVHEKRKLTYEMNRAAAKFFHETLMSDKGKTQREYFIERKLSKNDIIRFGLGAAPDDWHSLTNYLVSQGFSKDDLVRADLVKLSEKNGKKNYYDNFRNRAIFPVIDLRGNVVAFGGRVLDDSKPKYINTGDTPVYKKGRELFALNLAKNGNNGKLILCEGYMDVITLHRFGFTNAVAGLGTALTPEQVTLISRYAEEVYLCYDSDEAGQKAVKAALSLFSKTGVKVKVIMLDGGKDPDQILNNRGGQDKFNTLIENALNAIEYYLYILKAKYNLKTADGRQNYLNDASKLLMRVGAIERDVYASKLAEELGVSKDSILTTVNYNTNKEQRAVKREEFKTAQKEERDVQKAFDPERAKNVRAAKAEDILLISILNNTAFYNKLKEDLTPELFITPLNKKILKLILNRLSEGLSVEISLLAPHLTSDEMNVVAKLFASTQLVSNTLEECVDCIGVLKSENAKRDEQKPSSMDDKAFLDFFANLKKSEDEKK
;
A
#
# COMPACT_ATOMS: atom_id res chain seq x y z
N MET A 1 -2.87 19.24 17.07
CA MET A 1 -3.37 19.65 15.74
C MET A 1 -2.23 19.48 14.76
N ALA A 2 -2.47 18.80 13.63
CA ALA A 2 -1.46 18.71 12.57
C ALA A 2 -1.28 20.11 11.96
N VAL A 3 -0.07 20.61 11.94
CA VAL A 3 0.24 21.92 11.39
C VAL A 3 0.17 21.84 9.88
N ARG A 4 -0.67 22.66 9.29
CA ARG A 4 -0.83 22.76 7.85
C ARG A 4 0.04 23.92 7.36
N LEU A 5 1.09 23.62 6.62
CA LEU A 5 1.83 24.61 5.85
C LEU A 5 0.88 25.20 4.80
N SER A 6 0.97 26.51 4.55
CA SER A 6 0.14 27.14 3.50
C SER A 6 0.53 26.64 2.13
N ASP A 7 -0.45 26.54 1.23
CA ASP A 7 -0.20 26.10 -0.15
C ASP A 7 0.76 27.04 -0.86
N ASP A 8 0.66 28.35 -0.61
CA ASP A 8 1.57 29.39 -1.15
C ASP A 8 3.02 29.17 -0.71
N PHE A 9 3.25 28.78 0.54
CA PHE A 9 4.59 28.47 1.02
C PHE A 9 5.17 27.21 0.36
N LEU A 10 4.34 26.19 0.20
CA LEU A 10 4.75 24.93 -0.46
C LEU A 10 5.04 25.18 -1.96
N GLU A 11 4.29 26.06 -2.60
CA GLU A 11 4.54 26.49 -3.98
C GLU A 11 5.87 27.25 -4.07
N GLN A 12 6.13 28.20 -3.16
CA GLN A 12 7.41 28.91 -3.08
C GLN A 12 8.61 27.95 -2.89
N ILE A 13 8.45 26.89 -2.07
CA ILE A 13 9.48 25.85 -1.90
C ILE A 13 9.73 25.10 -3.22
N ARG A 14 8.68 24.73 -3.96
CA ARG A 14 8.81 24.05 -5.24
C ARG A 14 9.48 24.93 -6.29
N ASP A 15 9.08 26.19 -6.38
CA ASP A 15 9.60 27.16 -7.37
C ASP A 15 11.09 27.47 -7.17
N ARG A 16 11.53 27.55 -5.91
CA ARG A 16 12.92 27.81 -5.57
C ARG A 16 13.82 26.57 -5.59
N ASN A 17 13.25 25.39 -5.65
CA ASN A 17 13.97 24.13 -5.72
C ASN A 17 13.63 23.41 -7.03
N ASP A 18 14.22 23.91 -8.12
CA ASP A 18 14.06 23.29 -9.44
C ASP A 18 14.36 21.79 -9.37
N ILE A 19 13.43 20.99 -9.88
CA ILE A 19 13.46 19.55 -9.76
C ILE A 19 14.67 18.92 -10.46
N GLU A 20 15.11 19.47 -11.62
CA GLU A 20 16.31 19.02 -12.32
C GLU A 20 17.55 19.27 -11.45
N SER A 21 17.67 20.47 -10.88
CA SER A 21 18.80 20.85 -10.02
C SER A 21 18.89 19.99 -8.76
N VAL A 22 17.74 19.72 -8.11
CA VAL A 22 17.70 18.91 -6.89
C VAL A 22 18.05 17.46 -7.21
N ILE A 23 17.40 16.86 -8.19
CA ILE A 23 17.59 15.44 -8.52
C ILE A 23 18.99 15.18 -9.08
N SER A 24 19.55 16.09 -9.88
CA SER A 24 20.91 15.96 -10.42
C SER A 24 21.99 15.89 -9.35
N SER A 25 21.72 16.37 -8.12
CA SER A 25 22.66 16.22 -7.00
C SER A 25 22.71 14.78 -6.43
N TYR A 26 21.79 13.91 -6.82
CA TYR A 26 21.70 12.51 -6.38
C TYR A 26 21.83 11.50 -7.52
N VAL A 27 21.42 11.88 -8.74
CA VAL A 27 21.31 11.01 -9.91
C VAL A 27 21.98 11.65 -11.11
N GLU A 28 22.82 10.90 -11.81
CA GLU A 28 23.32 11.33 -13.12
C GLU A 28 22.19 11.30 -14.15
N LEU A 29 21.74 12.47 -14.59
CA LEU A 29 20.68 12.64 -15.54
C LEU A 29 21.21 12.93 -16.95
N LYS A 30 20.61 12.28 -17.96
CA LYS A 30 20.89 12.52 -19.40
C LYS A 30 19.64 13.07 -20.08
N ARG A 31 19.78 14.14 -20.84
CA ARG A 31 18.64 14.76 -21.55
C ARG A 31 18.14 13.86 -22.69
N ARG A 32 16.84 13.62 -22.73
CA ARG A 32 16.13 12.89 -23.77
C ARG A 32 14.93 13.70 -24.23
N GLY A 33 15.11 14.49 -25.30
CA GLY A 33 14.10 15.46 -25.75
C GLY A 33 13.86 16.54 -24.70
N ARG A 34 12.61 16.68 -24.24
CA ARG A 34 12.22 17.65 -23.18
C ARG A 34 12.44 17.14 -21.76
N ASN A 35 12.62 15.82 -21.60
CA ASN A 35 12.75 15.17 -20.31
C ASN A 35 14.20 14.78 -20.03
N LEU A 36 14.48 14.41 -18.77
CA LEU A 36 15.77 13.86 -18.36
C LEU A 36 15.58 12.42 -17.87
N THR A 37 16.51 11.55 -18.18
CA THR A 37 16.47 10.15 -17.77
C THR A 37 17.75 9.75 -17.06
N GLY A 38 17.66 8.89 -16.06
CA GLY A 38 18.78 8.36 -15.29
C GLY A 38 18.45 6.99 -14.69
N LEU A 39 19.43 6.41 -14.00
CA LEU A 39 19.18 5.23 -13.19
C LEU A 39 18.40 5.62 -11.94
N CYS A 40 17.42 4.83 -11.57
CA CYS A 40 16.56 5.13 -10.44
C CYS A 40 17.34 5.04 -9.11
N PRO A 41 17.25 6.06 -8.24
CA PRO A 41 17.91 6.01 -6.93
C PRO A 41 17.09 5.21 -5.91
N PHE A 42 15.90 4.75 -6.27
CA PHE A 42 14.96 4.07 -5.37
C PHE A 42 14.90 2.56 -5.58
N HIS A 43 15.47 2.03 -6.68
CA HIS A 43 15.66 0.61 -6.91
C HIS A 43 16.90 0.39 -7.78
N ASN A 44 17.45 -0.81 -7.73
CA ASN A 44 18.64 -1.13 -8.51
C ASN A 44 18.24 -1.52 -9.95
N GLU A 45 18.85 -0.87 -10.95
CA GLU A 45 18.60 -1.12 -12.36
C GLU A 45 19.85 -0.86 -13.20
N LYS A 46 19.96 -1.53 -14.35
CA LYS A 46 21.07 -1.33 -15.32
C LYS A 46 20.66 -0.47 -16.50
N THR A 47 19.37 -0.35 -16.76
CA THR A 47 18.80 0.44 -17.85
C THR A 47 17.99 1.59 -17.26
N PRO A 48 18.23 2.85 -17.69
CA PRO A 48 17.53 4.00 -17.13
C PRO A 48 16.01 3.91 -17.31
N SER A 49 15.28 3.85 -16.20
CA SER A 49 13.81 3.91 -16.18
C SER A 49 13.27 5.10 -15.37
N PHE A 50 14.16 5.86 -14.74
CA PHE A 50 13.81 7.06 -13.97
C PHE A 50 13.77 8.27 -14.90
N THR A 51 12.63 8.94 -14.95
CA THR A 51 12.42 10.12 -15.81
C THR A 51 12.01 11.32 -14.99
N VAL A 52 12.68 12.45 -15.23
CA VAL A 52 12.34 13.76 -14.68
C VAL A 52 11.68 14.59 -15.76
N TYR A 53 10.59 15.23 -15.41
CA TYR A 53 9.76 16.10 -16.26
C TYR A 53 9.86 17.55 -15.76
N PRO A 54 10.80 18.36 -16.29
CA PRO A 54 10.99 19.74 -15.84
C PRO A 54 9.72 20.60 -16.02
N GLU A 55 8.99 20.43 -17.13
CA GLU A 55 7.78 21.21 -17.44
C GLU A 55 6.66 21.02 -16.41
N THR A 56 6.56 19.86 -15.79
CA THR A 56 5.55 19.54 -14.76
C THR A 56 6.12 19.45 -13.35
N SER A 57 7.41 19.81 -13.18
CA SER A 57 8.13 19.73 -11.90
C SER A 57 7.92 18.39 -11.17
N SER A 58 7.94 17.29 -11.93
CA SER A 58 7.67 15.96 -11.44
C SER A 58 8.71 14.93 -11.89
N TYR A 59 8.75 13.79 -11.21
CA TYR A 59 9.53 12.64 -11.64
C TYR A 59 8.69 11.38 -11.57
N TYR A 60 9.07 10.38 -12.37
CA TYR A 60 8.46 9.06 -12.33
C TYR A 60 9.45 7.98 -12.75
N CYS A 61 9.45 6.86 -12.05
CA CYS A 61 10.22 5.68 -12.41
C CYS A 61 9.30 4.60 -12.99
N PHE A 62 9.57 4.19 -14.22
CA PHE A 62 8.80 3.13 -14.90
C PHE A 62 9.16 1.72 -14.41
N GLY A 63 10.26 1.56 -13.65
CA GLY A 63 10.67 0.29 -13.06
C GLY A 63 9.96 -0.02 -11.74
N CYS A 64 10.05 0.91 -10.77
CA CYS A 64 9.46 0.72 -9.43
C CYS A 64 8.21 1.54 -9.16
N HIS A 65 7.72 2.31 -10.14
CA HIS A 65 6.50 3.13 -10.09
C HIS A 65 6.50 4.24 -9.01
N VAL A 66 7.66 4.57 -8.45
CA VAL A 66 7.80 5.70 -7.53
C VAL A 66 7.81 7.00 -8.32
N GLY A 67 7.02 7.97 -7.88
CA GLY A 67 6.92 9.27 -8.53
C GLY A 67 6.45 10.37 -7.58
N GLY A 68 6.52 11.61 -8.03
CA GLY A 68 6.08 12.77 -7.26
C GLY A 68 6.79 14.06 -7.64
N ASP A 69 6.71 15.06 -6.77
CA ASP A 69 7.37 16.35 -6.86
C ASP A 69 8.75 16.34 -6.14
N VAL A 70 9.42 17.49 -6.11
CA VAL A 70 10.72 17.65 -5.45
C VAL A 70 10.67 17.35 -3.94
N ILE A 71 9.55 17.68 -3.26
CA ILE A 71 9.37 17.40 -1.83
C ILE A 71 9.28 15.88 -1.62
N THR A 72 8.51 15.21 -2.44
CA THR A 72 8.36 13.74 -2.41
C THR A 72 9.70 13.05 -2.73
N PHE A 73 10.50 13.60 -3.66
CA PHE A 73 11.82 13.08 -3.96
C PHE A 73 12.74 13.15 -2.74
N ILE A 74 12.88 14.31 -2.11
CA ILE A 74 13.72 14.48 -0.90
C ILE A 74 13.21 13.63 0.26
N ARG A 75 11.90 13.57 0.46
CA ARG A 75 11.29 12.68 1.46
C ARG A 75 11.74 11.23 1.27
N ASN A 76 11.73 10.76 0.04
CA ASN A 76 12.05 9.37 -0.29
C ASN A 76 13.57 9.10 -0.26
N ILE A 77 14.40 10.00 -0.80
CA ILE A 77 15.85 9.76 -0.91
C ILE A 77 16.57 9.94 0.43
N GLU A 78 16.14 10.92 1.24
CA GLU A 78 16.71 11.21 2.55
C GLU A 78 15.99 10.47 3.69
N ASN A 79 14.94 9.68 3.38
CA ASN A 79 14.10 8.98 4.35
C ASN A 79 13.52 9.92 5.43
N LEU A 80 13.05 11.10 5.01
CA LEU A 80 12.49 12.13 5.87
C LEU A 80 10.95 12.02 5.94
N ASP A 81 10.35 12.59 6.99
CA ASP A 81 8.93 12.89 6.94
C ASP A 81 8.64 14.12 6.04
N TYR A 82 7.34 14.42 5.84
CA TYR A 82 6.95 15.49 4.91
C TYR A 82 7.49 16.86 5.34
N ILE A 83 7.37 17.20 6.62
CA ILE A 83 7.81 18.50 7.16
C ILE A 83 9.33 18.63 7.12
N ASP A 84 10.06 17.59 7.47
CA ASP A 84 11.52 17.57 7.41
C ASP A 84 12.04 17.69 5.97
N ALA A 85 11.33 17.11 4.99
CA ALA A 85 11.70 17.27 3.58
C ALA A 85 11.44 18.70 3.08
N VAL A 86 10.33 19.32 3.48
CA VAL A 86 10.06 20.74 3.17
C VAL A 86 11.13 21.64 3.79
N LYS A 87 11.51 21.39 5.05
CA LYS A 87 12.57 22.13 5.73
C LYS A 87 13.92 21.98 5.03
N PHE A 88 14.30 20.76 4.67
CA PHE A 88 15.54 20.51 3.92
C PHE A 88 15.60 21.35 2.64
N LEU A 89 14.49 21.46 1.92
CA LEU A 89 14.39 22.28 0.70
C LEU A 89 14.36 23.79 1.00
N ALA A 90 13.74 24.20 2.10
CA ALA A 90 13.75 25.57 2.58
C ALA A 90 15.18 26.01 2.92
N ASP A 91 15.92 25.23 3.69
CA ASP A 91 17.32 25.49 4.03
C ASP A 91 18.21 25.55 2.78
N ARG A 92 18.02 24.62 1.83
CA ARG A 92 18.75 24.61 0.56
C ARG A 92 18.54 25.90 -0.25
N SER A 93 17.31 26.44 -0.24
CA SER A 93 16.93 27.62 -1.03
C SER A 93 17.03 28.94 -0.25
N GLY A 94 17.42 28.91 1.04
CA GLY A 94 17.50 30.07 1.92
C GLY A 94 16.14 30.67 2.27
N ILE A 95 15.06 29.89 2.17
CA ILE A 95 13.70 30.31 2.55
C ILE A 95 13.51 30.03 4.03
N LYS A 96 13.04 31.04 4.78
CA LYS A 96 12.67 30.85 6.18
C LYS A 96 11.33 30.15 6.30
N MET A 97 11.23 29.18 7.18
CA MET A 97 9.94 28.55 7.53
C MET A 97 8.94 29.60 8.08
N PRO A 98 7.64 29.47 7.76
CA PRO A 98 6.64 30.51 8.07
C PRO A 98 6.42 30.81 9.56
N ASP A 99 6.86 29.94 10.45
CA ASP A 99 6.72 30.08 11.89
C ASP A 99 8.04 29.66 12.58
N GLU A 100 8.74 30.61 13.21
CA GLU A 100 9.99 30.37 13.93
C GLU A 100 9.83 29.32 15.04
N ARG A 101 8.62 29.16 15.61
CA ARG A 101 8.30 28.11 16.58
C ARG A 101 8.28 26.70 16.00
N PHE A 102 8.19 26.58 14.67
CA PHE A 102 8.20 25.30 13.96
C PHE A 102 9.61 24.80 13.63
N ASP A 103 10.49 25.73 13.36
CA ASP A 103 11.80 25.43 12.81
C ASP A 103 12.77 24.87 13.85
N ASP A 104 12.89 25.55 14.98
CA ASP A 104 13.83 25.16 16.03
C ASP A 104 13.39 23.88 16.76
N THR A 105 12.08 23.70 17.01
CA THR A 105 11.63 22.64 17.92
C THR A 105 11.72 21.22 17.34
N VAL A 106 11.53 20.99 16.04
CA VAL A 106 11.60 19.63 15.47
C VAL A 106 13.05 19.23 15.24
N HIS A 107 13.87 20.12 14.68
CA HIS A 107 15.29 19.87 14.46
C HIS A 107 16.03 19.74 15.79
N GLU A 108 15.79 20.63 16.73
CA GLU A 108 16.36 20.54 18.07
C GLU A 108 15.95 19.26 18.78
N LYS A 109 14.68 18.86 18.71
CA LYS A 109 14.20 17.60 19.27
C LYS A 109 14.89 16.39 18.61
N ARG A 110 15.10 16.39 17.30
CA ARG A 110 15.84 15.32 16.62
C ARG A 110 17.29 15.30 17.03
N LYS A 111 17.98 16.44 17.00
CA LYS A 111 19.36 16.58 17.46
C LYS A 111 19.51 16.11 18.90
N LEU A 112 18.65 16.61 19.78
CA LEU A 112 18.62 16.23 21.19
C LEU A 112 18.37 14.72 21.38
N THR A 113 17.49 14.13 20.57
CA THR A 113 17.24 12.67 20.60
C THR A 113 18.47 11.87 20.19
N TYR A 114 19.21 12.29 19.15
CA TYR A 114 20.48 11.66 18.78
C TYR A 114 21.53 11.76 19.91
N GLU A 115 21.62 12.91 20.56
CA GLU A 115 22.54 13.13 21.68
C GLU A 115 22.19 12.24 22.89
N MET A 116 20.89 12.15 23.23
CA MET A 116 20.38 11.26 24.29
C MET A 116 20.66 9.78 23.96
N ASN A 117 20.36 9.34 22.73
CA ASN A 117 20.61 7.96 22.31
C ASN A 117 22.11 7.62 22.33
N ARG A 118 22.97 8.54 21.91
CA ARG A 118 24.44 8.36 22.01
C ARG A 118 24.90 8.23 23.45
N ALA A 119 24.41 9.08 24.35
CA ALA A 119 24.73 9.01 25.76
C ALA A 119 24.18 7.71 26.41
N ALA A 120 22.99 7.27 26.04
CA ALA A 120 22.40 6.01 26.50
C ALA A 120 23.21 4.80 25.98
N ALA A 121 23.61 4.79 24.71
CA ALA A 121 24.47 3.73 24.15
C ALA A 121 25.80 3.61 24.88
N LYS A 122 26.43 4.76 25.20
CA LYS A 122 27.65 4.81 26.00
C LYS A 122 27.40 4.22 27.39
N PHE A 123 26.35 4.64 28.08
CA PHE A 123 25.98 4.12 29.40
C PHE A 123 25.77 2.60 29.38
N PHE A 124 25.02 2.08 28.42
CA PHE A 124 24.78 0.64 28.30
C PHE A 124 26.04 -0.14 28.00
N HIS A 125 26.94 0.38 27.16
CA HIS A 125 28.23 -0.25 26.86
C HIS A 125 29.15 -0.26 28.09
N GLU A 126 29.30 0.85 28.79
CA GLU A 126 30.08 0.95 30.03
C GLU A 126 29.52 0.05 31.12
N THR A 127 28.17 -0.04 31.25
CA THR A 127 27.51 -0.97 32.15
C THR A 127 27.87 -2.41 31.83
N LEU A 128 27.87 -2.81 30.53
CA LEU A 128 28.26 -4.16 30.10
C LEU A 128 29.70 -4.50 30.51
N MET A 129 30.60 -3.52 30.50
CA MET A 129 32.02 -3.72 30.86
C MET A 129 32.25 -3.72 32.38
N SER A 130 31.29 -3.25 33.19
CA SER A 130 31.34 -3.19 34.62
C SER A 130 30.78 -4.48 35.29
N ASP A 131 30.89 -4.56 36.62
CA ASP A 131 30.30 -5.65 37.41
C ASP A 131 28.77 -5.68 37.34
N LYS A 132 28.12 -4.52 37.13
CA LYS A 132 26.66 -4.42 37.00
C LYS A 132 26.13 -5.10 35.73
N GLY A 133 26.95 -5.24 34.69
CA GLY A 133 26.61 -5.92 33.44
C GLY A 133 27.13 -7.36 33.32
N LYS A 134 27.59 -7.97 34.42
CA LYS A 134 28.18 -9.30 34.42
C LYS A 134 27.30 -10.36 33.78
N THR A 135 26.03 -10.44 34.17
CA THR A 135 25.06 -11.43 33.65
C THR A 135 24.86 -11.27 32.14
N GLN A 136 24.73 -10.03 31.64
CA GLN A 136 24.56 -9.75 30.22
C GLN A 136 25.84 -10.04 29.43
N ARG A 137 26.99 -9.78 30.01
CA ARG A 137 28.29 -10.12 29.42
C ARG A 137 28.49 -11.63 29.32
N GLU A 138 28.17 -12.38 30.38
CA GLU A 138 28.19 -13.85 30.38
C GLU A 138 27.26 -14.42 29.30
N TYR A 139 26.05 -13.89 29.15
CA TYR A 139 25.14 -14.25 28.06
C TYR A 139 25.77 -14.08 26.68
N PHE A 140 26.44 -12.96 26.40
CA PHE A 140 27.10 -12.76 25.11
C PHE A 140 28.28 -13.71 24.91
N ILE A 141 29.03 -14.04 25.99
CA ILE A 141 30.12 -15.01 25.94
C ILE A 141 29.59 -16.43 25.68
N GLU A 142 28.50 -16.85 26.33
CA GLU A 142 27.81 -18.12 26.10
C GLU A 142 27.31 -18.24 24.65
N ARG A 143 26.86 -17.13 24.10
CA ARG A 143 26.53 -17.01 22.66
C ARG A 143 27.77 -16.92 21.75
N LYS A 144 28.96 -17.14 22.32
CA LYS A 144 30.25 -17.17 21.62
C LYS A 144 30.63 -15.86 20.92
N LEU A 145 30.10 -14.71 21.37
CA LEU A 145 30.49 -13.41 20.83
C LEU A 145 31.87 -13.00 21.36
N SER A 146 32.72 -12.54 20.43
CA SER A 146 34.02 -11.99 20.75
C SER A 146 33.90 -10.53 21.25
N LYS A 147 34.96 -10.01 21.86
CA LYS A 147 35.04 -8.59 22.21
C LYS A 147 34.87 -7.68 20.98
N ASN A 148 35.36 -8.11 19.82
CA ASN A 148 35.22 -7.37 18.58
C ASN A 148 33.76 -7.34 18.10
N ASP A 149 33.00 -8.42 18.26
CA ASP A 149 31.57 -8.44 17.94
C ASP A 149 30.80 -7.47 18.85
N ILE A 150 31.09 -7.47 20.16
CA ILE A 150 30.47 -6.56 21.13
C ILE A 150 30.70 -5.10 20.74
N ILE A 151 31.94 -4.75 20.36
CA ILE A 151 32.30 -3.38 19.95
C ILE A 151 31.66 -3.05 18.59
N ARG A 152 31.75 -3.97 17.60
CA ARG A 152 31.23 -3.75 16.24
C ARG A 152 29.73 -3.45 16.20
N PHE A 153 28.96 -4.15 17.04
CA PHE A 153 27.51 -3.95 17.15
C PHE A 153 27.12 -2.97 18.26
N GLY A 154 28.08 -2.44 19.01
CA GLY A 154 27.84 -1.50 20.11
C GLY A 154 27.02 -2.09 21.26
N LEU A 155 27.14 -3.42 21.49
CA LEU A 155 26.29 -4.12 22.46
C LEU A 155 26.47 -3.57 23.87
N GLY A 156 25.40 -3.65 24.67
CA GLY A 156 25.35 -3.09 26.02
C GLY A 156 24.54 -3.93 27.00
N ALA A 157 24.47 -3.43 28.22
CA ALA A 157 23.67 -3.97 29.30
C ALA A 157 22.84 -2.89 29.98
N ALA A 158 21.58 -3.15 30.20
CA ALA A 158 20.75 -2.37 31.11
C ALA A 158 20.78 -3.06 32.49
N PRO A 159 21.18 -2.35 33.56
CA PRO A 159 21.25 -2.93 34.89
C PRO A 159 19.85 -3.26 35.42
N ASP A 160 19.78 -4.07 36.48
CA ASP A 160 18.54 -4.36 37.19
C ASP A 160 18.24 -3.24 38.18
N ASP A 161 17.88 -2.08 37.64
CA ASP A 161 17.55 -0.87 38.40
C ASP A 161 16.51 -0.05 37.65
N TRP A 162 15.64 0.65 38.41
CA TRP A 162 14.51 1.38 37.83
C TRP A 162 14.90 2.77 37.32
N HIS A 163 16.03 3.34 37.74
CA HIS A 163 16.37 4.74 37.50
C HIS A 163 17.84 4.99 37.13
N SER A 164 18.64 3.95 36.93
CA SER A 164 20.08 4.10 36.66
C SER A 164 20.34 4.91 35.38
N LEU A 165 19.66 4.59 34.27
CA LEU A 165 19.77 5.33 33.04
C LEU A 165 19.19 6.74 33.17
N THR A 166 17.99 6.85 33.77
CA THR A 166 17.35 8.16 34.04
C THR A 166 18.28 9.08 34.80
N ASN A 167 18.85 8.62 35.92
CA ASN A 167 19.75 9.42 36.75
C ASN A 167 21.03 9.83 36.00
N TYR A 168 21.61 8.89 35.23
CA TYR A 168 22.78 9.19 34.42
C TYR A 168 22.48 10.27 33.36
N LEU A 169 21.39 10.14 32.59
CA LEU A 169 21.05 11.10 31.56
C LEU A 169 20.64 12.47 32.10
N VAL A 170 19.93 12.50 33.23
CA VAL A 170 19.63 13.77 33.93
C VAL A 170 20.91 14.45 34.44
N SER A 171 21.92 13.70 34.90
CA SER A 171 23.22 14.26 35.28
C SER A 171 24.00 14.85 34.10
N GLN A 172 23.69 14.42 32.86
CA GLN A 172 24.23 14.99 31.62
C GLN A 172 23.43 16.23 31.15
N GLY A 173 22.39 16.65 31.87
CA GLY A 173 21.60 17.84 31.56
C GLY A 173 20.31 17.59 30.76
N PHE A 174 19.96 16.34 30.49
CA PHE A 174 18.71 16.03 29.74
C PHE A 174 17.48 16.07 30.64
N SER A 175 16.38 16.63 30.15
CA SER A 175 15.12 16.66 30.88
C SER A 175 14.41 15.29 30.84
N LYS A 176 13.69 14.95 31.94
CA LYS A 176 12.93 13.69 31.99
C LYS A 176 11.87 13.60 30.91
N ASP A 177 11.25 14.71 30.52
CA ASP A 177 10.23 14.72 29.46
C ASP A 177 10.85 14.50 28.08
N ASP A 178 12.07 14.97 27.83
CA ASP A 178 12.82 14.64 26.62
C ASP A 178 13.18 13.17 26.56
N LEU A 179 13.59 12.59 27.69
CA LEU A 179 13.89 11.15 27.80
C LEU A 179 12.66 10.28 27.53
N VAL A 180 11.46 10.73 27.93
CA VAL A 180 10.20 10.06 27.58
C VAL A 180 9.92 10.15 26.08
N ARG A 181 10.17 11.31 25.44
CA ARG A 181 10.02 11.45 23.98
C ARG A 181 10.99 10.58 23.19
N ALA A 182 12.18 10.34 23.71
CA ALA A 182 13.17 9.43 23.15
C ALA A 182 12.89 7.95 23.45
N ASP A 183 11.83 7.65 24.18
CA ASP A 183 11.44 6.30 24.65
C ASP A 183 12.53 5.58 25.46
N LEU A 184 13.47 6.33 26.03
CA LEU A 184 14.48 5.81 26.95
C LEU A 184 13.91 5.63 28.37
N VAL A 185 12.93 6.43 28.71
CA VAL A 185 12.25 6.48 30.01
C VAL A 185 10.74 6.39 29.78
N LYS A 186 10.05 5.69 30.66
CA LYS A 186 8.58 5.61 30.68
C LYS A 186 8.02 6.50 31.80
N LEU A 187 6.85 7.06 31.52
CA LEU A 187 6.08 7.84 32.50
C LEU A 187 4.86 7.04 32.94
N SER A 188 4.71 6.84 34.23
CA SER A 188 3.49 6.32 34.83
C SER A 188 2.89 7.38 35.75
N GLU A 189 1.60 7.61 35.65
CA GLU A 189 0.88 8.53 36.55
C GLU A 189 -0.06 7.71 37.44
N LYS A 190 0.19 7.76 38.76
CA LYS A 190 -0.68 7.16 39.77
C LYS A 190 -0.98 8.20 40.84
N ASN A 191 -2.28 8.40 41.14
CA ASN A 191 -2.74 9.34 42.17
C ASN A 191 -2.19 10.78 41.99
N GLY A 192 -2.10 11.26 40.72
CA GLY A 192 -1.56 12.59 40.40
C GLY A 192 -0.04 12.74 40.56
N LYS A 193 0.68 11.66 40.91
CA LYS A 193 2.15 11.66 40.96
C LYS A 193 2.75 11.05 39.72
N LYS A 194 3.60 11.82 39.03
CA LYS A 194 4.40 11.37 37.89
C LYS A 194 5.58 10.54 38.38
N ASN A 195 5.67 9.30 37.89
CA ASN A 195 6.79 8.41 38.16
C ASN A 195 7.51 8.10 36.84
N TYR A 196 8.79 8.48 36.76
CA TYR A 196 9.65 8.25 35.61
C TYR A 196 10.54 7.04 35.90
N TYR A 197 10.63 6.07 34.98
CA TYR A 197 11.43 4.86 35.14
C TYR A 197 12.06 4.43 33.83
N ASP A 198 13.21 3.75 33.90
CA ASP A 198 13.96 3.28 32.73
C ASP A 198 13.13 2.31 31.91
N ASN A 199 13.10 2.50 30.60
CA ASN A 199 12.40 1.60 29.68
C ASN A 199 13.07 0.23 29.64
N PHE A 200 14.40 0.19 29.64
CA PHE A 200 15.20 -1.02 29.60
C PHE A 200 15.79 -1.31 30.99
N ARG A 201 15.48 -2.48 31.55
CA ARG A 201 15.96 -2.95 32.85
C ARG A 201 16.27 -4.43 32.78
N ASN A 202 17.37 -4.86 33.40
CA ASN A 202 17.83 -6.26 33.42
C ASN A 202 17.82 -6.91 32.02
N ARG A 203 18.41 -6.23 31.01
CA ARG A 203 18.38 -6.68 29.61
C ARG A 203 19.74 -6.58 28.95
N ALA A 204 20.04 -7.54 28.08
CA ALA A 204 21.07 -7.39 27.05
C ALA A 204 20.56 -6.41 25.99
N ILE A 205 21.40 -5.41 25.64
CA ILE A 205 21.02 -4.28 24.77
C ILE A 205 21.69 -4.37 23.41
N PHE A 206 20.88 -4.13 22.36
CA PHE A 206 21.22 -4.14 20.95
C PHE A 206 20.90 -2.76 20.36
N PRO A 207 21.89 -1.88 20.18
CA PRO A 207 21.64 -0.58 19.54
C PRO A 207 21.27 -0.75 18.08
N VAL A 208 20.26 0.02 17.63
CA VAL A 208 19.90 0.15 16.22
C VAL A 208 20.60 1.40 15.69
N ILE A 209 21.40 1.21 14.64
CA ILE A 209 22.24 2.26 14.06
C ILE A 209 21.74 2.54 12.64
N ASP A 210 21.46 3.81 12.35
CA ASP A 210 21.01 4.24 11.03
C ASP A 210 22.14 4.20 9.98
N LEU A 211 21.81 4.43 8.72
CA LEU A 211 22.78 4.43 7.62
C LEU A 211 23.87 5.51 7.73
N ARG A 212 23.66 6.53 8.58
CA ARG A 212 24.61 7.62 8.85
C ARG A 212 25.52 7.33 10.06
N GLY A 213 25.28 6.21 10.76
CA GLY A 213 26.06 5.81 11.94
C GLY A 213 25.51 6.36 13.27
N ASN A 214 24.32 6.95 13.29
CA ASN A 214 23.69 7.42 14.53
C ASN A 214 22.93 6.29 15.21
N VAL A 215 22.98 6.23 16.53
CA VAL A 215 22.12 5.36 17.32
C VAL A 215 20.72 5.96 17.35
N VAL A 216 19.73 5.26 16.79
CA VAL A 216 18.36 5.72 16.65
C VAL A 216 17.39 5.03 17.60
N ALA A 217 17.70 3.80 18.02
CA ALA A 217 16.85 2.98 18.87
C ALA A 217 17.65 1.90 19.60
N PHE A 218 16.97 1.15 20.45
CA PHE A 218 17.52 -0.01 21.16
C PHE A 218 16.54 -1.18 21.14
N GLY A 219 17.09 -2.38 21.03
CA GLY A 219 16.43 -3.63 21.40
C GLY A 219 16.95 -4.10 22.74
N GLY A 220 16.09 -4.67 23.57
CA GLY A 220 16.47 -5.20 24.88
C GLY A 220 15.92 -6.59 25.12
N ARG A 221 16.79 -7.59 25.33
CA ARG A 221 16.42 -8.98 25.62
C ARG A 221 16.56 -9.28 27.11
N VAL A 222 15.51 -9.84 27.73
CA VAL A 222 15.63 -10.44 29.07
C VAL A 222 16.43 -11.74 29.03
N LEU A 223 17.11 -12.07 30.12
CA LEU A 223 17.93 -13.27 30.27
C LEU A 223 17.30 -14.32 31.18
N ASP A 224 16.19 -13.97 31.79
CA ASP A 224 15.33 -14.83 32.60
C ASP A 224 14.01 -15.17 31.88
N ASP A 225 13.08 -15.83 32.56
CA ASP A 225 11.78 -16.24 32.00
C ASP A 225 10.75 -15.11 31.97
N SER A 226 11.13 -13.87 32.29
CA SER A 226 10.23 -12.72 32.27
C SER A 226 9.78 -12.39 30.83
N LYS A 227 8.57 -11.87 30.71
CA LYS A 227 7.98 -11.48 29.42
C LYS A 227 7.77 -9.98 29.36
N PRO A 228 7.87 -9.38 28.18
CA PRO A 228 8.21 -9.99 26.89
C PRO A 228 9.72 -10.26 26.76
N LYS A 229 10.09 -11.32 26.02
CA LYS A 229 11.48 -11.74 25.76
C LYS A 229 12.32 -10.63 25.16
N TYR A 230 11.77 -9.91 24.20
CA TYR A 230 12.36 -8.69 23.61
C TYR A 230 11.42 -7.51 23.78
N ILE A 231 12.00 -6.34 24.06
CA ILE A 231 11.35 -5.04 23.89
C ILE A 231 12.21 -4.20 22.94
N ASN A 232 11.55 -3.36 22.15
CA ASN A 232 12.23 -2.43 21.25
C ASN A 232 11.73 -1.01 21.54
N THR A 233 12.59 -0.02 21.30
CA THR A 233 12.21 1.40 21.31
C THR A 233 10.96 1.60 20.43
N GLY A 234 10.00 2.35 20.94
CA GLY A 234 8.83 2.82 20.19
C GLY A 234 9.21 3.88 19.15
N ASP A 235 8.22 4.41 18.45
CA ASP A 235 8.45 5.51 17.51
C ASP A 235 8.92 6.77 18.24
N THR A 236 10.00 7.38 17.72
CA THR A 236 10.60 8.61 18.25
C THR A 236 10.79 9.64 17.14
N PRO A 237 11.24 10.87 17.44
CA PRO A 237 11.57 11.84 16.40
C PRO A 237 12.64 11.38 15.38
N VAL A 238 13.51 10.43 15.74
CA VAL A 238 14.61 9.93 14.89
C VAL A 238 14.45 8.49 14.47
N TYR A 239 13.41 7.79 14.91
CA TYR A 239 13.22 6.36 14.66
C TYR A 239 11.76 6.02 14.35
N LYS A 240 11.58 5.25 13.27
CA LYS A 240 10.32 4.62 12.88
C LYS A 240 10.56 3.14 12.68
N LYS A 241 9.98 2.32 13.55
CA LYS A 241 10.21 0.87 13.60
C LYS A 241 10.02 0.17 12.25
N GLY A 242 9.01 0.60 11.46
CA GLY A 242 8.74 0.06 10.14
C GLY A 242 9.62 0.58 9.01
N ARG A 243 10.62 1.43 9.28
CA ARG A 243 11.49 2.03 8.23
C ARG A 243 12.95 1.68 8.37
N GLU A 244 13.36 1.12 9.51
CA GLU A 244 14.75 0.78 9.79
C GLU A 244 14.96 -0.73 9.78
N LEU A 245 16.21 -1.14 9.55
CA LEU A 245 16.66 -2.54 9.62
C LEU A 245 17.90 -2.62 10.49
N PHE A 246 17.97 -3.63 11.35
CA PHE A 246 19.14 -3.89 12.16
C PHE A 246 20.33 -4.28 11.28
N ALA A 247 21.49 -3.69 11.54
CA ALA A 247 22.76 -3.93 10.87
C ALA A 247 22.82 -3.58 9.38
N LEU A 248 21.85 -2.87 8.81
CA LEU A 248 21.92 -2.42 7.42
C LEU A 248 23.10 -1.43 7.20
N ASN A 249 23.43 -0.63 8.20
CA ASN A 249 24.61 0.25 8.19
C ASN A 249 25.93 -0.53 7.99
N LEU A 250 26.03 -1.77 8.46
CA LEU A 250 27.16 -2.66 8.29
C LEU A 250 27.07 -3.45 6.97
N ALA A 251 25.86 -3.88 6.61
CA ALA A 251 25.61 -4.75 5.46
C ALA A 251 25.65 -4.01 4.11
N LYS A 252 25.41 -2.70 4.08
CA LYS A 252 25.34 -1.91 2.84
C LYS A 252 26.62 -1.91 2.02
N ASN A 253 27.78 -2.08 2.66
CA ASN A 253 29.07 -2.08 2.01
C ASN A 253 29.54 -3.52 1.77
N GLY A 254 29.78 -3.91 0.52
CA GLY A 254 30.30 -5.23 0.18
C GLY A 254 29.29 -6.36 0.15
N ASN A 255 27.99 -6.05 0.05
CA ASN A 255 26.90 -7.04 -0.07
C ASN A 255 26.79 -7.66 -1.47
N ASN A 256 27.54 -7.16 -2.46
CA ASN A 256 27.48 -7.60 -3.86
C ASN A 256 26.03 -7.70 -4.41
N GLY A 257 25.15 -6.76 -4.02
CA GLY A 257 23.74 -6.76 -4.38
C GLY A 257 22.89 -7.86 -3.74
N LYS A 258 23.38 -8.51 -2.66
CA LYS A 258 22.67 -9.60 -1.97
C LYS A 258 22.53 -9.31 -0.49
N LEU A 259 21.33 -9.47 0.06
CA LEU A 259 21.08 -9.38 1.51
C LEU A 259 20.46 -10.68 2.05
N ILE A 260 20.81 -11.03 3.28
CA ILE A 260 20.15 -12.09 4.05
C ILE A 260 19.25 -11.42 5.08
N LEU A 261 17.95 -11.62 4.97
CA LEU A 261 16.95 -11.04 5.87
C LEU A 261 16.53 -12.07 6.92
N CYS A 262 16.83 -11.78 8.19
CA CYS A 262 16.55 -12.62 9.36
C CYS A 262 15.45 -12.00 10.25
N GLU A 263 15.00 -12.76 11.25
CA GLU A 263 14.00 -12.30 12.22
C GLU A 263 14.64 -11.52 13.39
N GLY A 264 15.80 -11.95 13.88
CA GLY A 264 16.34 -11.53 15.15
C GLY A 264 17.74 -10.91 15.12
N TYR A 265 18.04 -10.17 16.18
CA TYR A 265 19.36 -9.55 16.41
C TYR A 265 20.48 -10.58 16.45
N MET A 266 20.27 -11.69 17.19
CA MET A 266 21.31 -12.71 17.38
C MET A 266 21.63 -13.45 16.10
N ASP A 267 20.64 -13.72 15.24
CA ASP A 267 20.83 -14.39 13.95
C ASP A 267 21.77 -13.57 13.09
N VAL A 268 21.51 -12.25 12.99
CA VAL A 268 22.36 -11.33 12.23
C VAL A 268 23.77 -11.26 12.80
N ILE A 269 23.92 -11.11 14.13
CA ILE A 269 25.25 -11.02 14.75
C ILE A 269 26.04 -12.30 14.52
N THR A 270 25.38 -13.47 14.67
CA THR A 270 26.01 -14.76 14.42
C THR A 270 26.41 -14.93 12.96
N LEU A 271 25.53 -14.57 12.01
CA LEU A 271 25.86 -14.58 10.58
C LEU A 271 27.08 -13.72 10.27
N HIS A 272 27.11 -12.47 10.76
CA HIS A 272 28.26 -11.58 10.59
C HIS A 272 29.56 -12.17 11.16
N ARG A 273 29.49 -12.83 12.32
CA ARG A 273 30.64 -13.52 12.94
C ARG A 273 31.21 -14.63 12.05
N PHE A 274 30.35 -15.34 11.34
CA PHE A 274 30.73 -16.39 10.39
C PHE A 274 31.02 -15.87 8.97
N GLY A 275 31.12 -14.55 8.78
CA GLY A 275 31.51 -13.92 7.51
C GLY A 275 30.36 -13.56 6.57
N PHE A 276 29.10 -13.85 6.92
CA PHE A 276 27.92 -13.41 6.17
C PHE A 276 27.54 -11.98 6.54
N THR A 277 28.44 -11.04 6.16
CA THR A 277 28.34 -9.63 6.58
C THR A 277 27.21 -8.85 5.90
N ASN A 278 26.45 -9.48 5.01
CA ASN A 278 25.29 -8.95 4.33
C ASN A 278 23.97 -9.34 5.02
N ALA A 279 24.01 -9.82 6.26
CA ALA A 279 22.82 -10.15 7.03
C ALA A 279 22.21 -8.90 7.70
N VAL A 280 20.87 -8.81 7.67
CA VAL A 280 20.07 -7.76 8.30
C VAL A 280 18.83 -8.38 8.96
N ALA A 281 18.21 -7.67 9.90
CA ALA A 281 16.95 -8.14 10.49
C ALA A 281 15.89 -7.04 10.58
N GLY A 282 14.63 -7.45 10.62
CA GLY A 282 13.51 -6.63 11.08
C GLY A 282 13.64 -6.32 12.57
N LEU A 283 12.80 -5.42 13.06
CA LEU A 283 12.89 -4.89 14.43
C LEU A 283 11.72 -5.38 15.31
N GLY A 284 11.37 -6.67 15.18
CA GLY A 284 10.30 -7.31 15.95
C GLY A 284 8.89 -6.88 15.50
N THR A 285 8.73 -6.60 14.23
CA THR A 285 7.45 -6.45 13.53
C THR A 285 7.50 -7.23 12.23
N ALA A 286 6.34 -7.53 11.66
CA ALA A 286 6.29 -8.02 10.29
C ALA A 286 6.98 -7.02 9.34
N LEU A 287 7.57 -7.55 8.27
CA LEU A 287 8.22 -6.74 7.24
C LEU A 287 7.22 -5.73 6.64
N THR A 288 7.65 -4.49 6.47
CA THR A 288 6.80 -3.40 5.96
C THR A 288 7.13 -3.05 4.50
N PRO A 289 6.21 -2.40 3.75
CA PRO A 289 6.50 -1.88 2.42
C PRO A 289 7.68 -0.90 2.39
N GLU A 290 7.83 -0.09 3.43
CA GLU A 290 8.94 0.87 3.56
C GLU A 290 10.28 0.17 3.73
N GLN A 291 10.34 -0.90 4.53
CA GLN A 291 11.52 -1.73 4.67
C GLN A 291 11.86 -2.46 3.36
N VAL A 292 10.87 -2.96 2.63
CA VAL A 292 11.08 -3.55 1.30
C VAL A 292 11.65 -2.51 0.32
N THR A 293 11.12 -1.29 0.32
CA THR A 293 11.65 -0.19 -0.49
C THR A 293 13.10 0.14 -0.09
N LEU A 294 13.40 0.13 1.21
CA LEU A 294 14.77 0.35 1.69
C LEU A 294 15.72 -0.76 1.22
N ILE A 295 15.31 -2.03 1.35
CA ILE A 295 16.09 -3.19 0.89
C ILE A 295 16.36 -3.11 -0.61
N SER A 296 15.36 -2.73 -1.42
CA SER A 296 15.46 -2.64 -2.89
C SER A 296 16.54 -1.65 -3.37
N ARG A 297 16.95 -0.69 -2.52
CA ARG A 297 18.05 0.24 -2.83
C ARG A 297 19.44 -0.39 -2.68
N TYR A 298 19.55 -1.45 -1.87
CA TYR A 298 20.82 -2.06 -1.50
C TYR A 298 21.01 -3.48 -2.02
N ALA A 299 19.93 -4.12 -2.53
CA ALA A 299 20.00 -5.51 -2.98
C ALA A 299 19.17 -5.76 -4.26
N GLU A 300 19.77 -6.50 -5.20
CA GLU A 300 19.11 -7.11 -6.35
C GLU A 300 18.50 -8.49 -5.99
N GLU A 301 19.06 -9.14 -4.97
CA GLU A 301 18.66 -10.46 -4.51
C GLU A 301 18.57 -10.50 -2.98
N VAL A 302 17.50 -11.05 -2.44
CA VAL A 302 17.26 -11.18 -1.00
C VAL A 302 17.04 -12.65 -0.65
N TYR A 303 17.75 -13.12 0.35
CA TYR A 303 17.57 -14.43 0.95
C TYR A 303 16.77 -14.29 2.23
N LEU A 304 15.54 -14.80 2.25
CA LEU A 304 14.73 -14.86 3.47
C LEU A 304 15.22 -16.03 4.33
N CYS A 305 15.72 -15.72 5.51
CA CYS A 305 16.24 -16.67 6.48
C CYS A 305 15.48 -16.53 7.80
N TYR A 306 14.23 -16.97 7.81
CA TYR A 306 13.31 -16.87 8.93
C TYR A 306 13.24 -18.21 9.68
N ASP A 307 12.75 -18.19 10.92
CA ASP A 307 12.59 -19.38 11.75
C ASP A 307 11.79 -20.48 11.03
N SER A 308 12.13 -21.74 11.28
CA SER A 308 11.47 -22.89 10.63
C SER A 308 10.06 -23.18 11.16
N ASP A 309 9.59 -22.46 12.17
CA ASP A 309 8.27 -22.64 12.78
C ASP A 309 7.11 -22.05 11.95
N GLU A 310 5.88 -22.24 12.41
CA GLU A 310 4.68 -21.76 11.71
C GLU A 310 4.63 -20.23 11.59
N ALA A 311 5.16 -19.51 12.58
CA ALA A 311 5.21 -18.05 12.55
C ALA A 311 6.18 -17.56 11.46
N GLY A 312 7.40 -18.16 11.38
CA GLY A 312 8.36 -17.85 10.33
C GLY A 312 7.83 -18.20 8.93
N GLN A 313 7.12 -19.31 8.76
CA GLN A 313 6.48 -19.65 7.47
C GLN A 313 5.42 -18.61 7.05
N LYS A 314 4.64 -18.08 7.99
CA LYS A 314 3.69 -16.98 7.71
C LYS A 314 4.44 -15.70 7.33
N ALA A 315 5.53 -15.40 8.03
CA ALA A 315 6.38 -14.24 7.73
C ALA A 315 7.02 -14.34 6.35
N VAL A 316 7.54 -15.53 5.94
CA VAL A 316 8.05 -15.76 4.58
C VAL A 316 6.97 -15.47 3.53
N LYS A 317 5.75 -15.99 3.68
CA LYS A 317 4.65 -15.74 2.72
C LYS A 317 4.31 -14.26 2.61
N ALA A 318 4.26 -13.55 3.73
CA ALA A 318 4.02 -12.11 3.75
C ALA A 318 5.16 -11.34 3.05
N ALA A 319 6.42 -11.68 3.32
CA ALA A 319 7.58 -11.09 2.68
C ALA A 319 7.58 -11.32 1.16
N LEU A 320 7.34 -12.56 0.70
CA LEU A 320 7.22 -12.88 -0.73
C LEU A 320 6.14 -12.04 -1.42
N SER A 321 5.00 -11.84 -0.76
CA SER A 321 3.92 -10.99 -1.29
C SER A 321 4.32 -9.51 -1.41
N LEU A 322 5.10 -8.98 -0.47
CA LEU A 322 5.58 -7.60 -0.54
C LEU A 322 6.64 -7.43 -1.64
N PHE A 323 7.61 -8.34 -1.71
CA PHE A 323 8.66 -8.29 -2.73
C PHE A 323 8.15 -8.55 -4.15
N SER A 324 7.02 -9.25 -4.34
CA SER A 324 6.46 -9.51 -5.68
C SER A 324 6.10 -8.24 -6.45
N LYS A 325 5.98 -7.10 -5.75
CA LYS A 325 5.72 -5.78 -6.33
C LYS A 325 7.01 -4.99 -6.65
N THR A 326 8.16 -5.61 -6.45
CA THR A 326 9.49 -5.00 -6.67
C THR A 326 10.27 -5.80 -7.72
N GLY A 327 11.37 -5.24 -8.22
CA GLY A 327 12.28 -5.96 -9.11
C GLY A 327 13.29 -6.86 -8.40
N VAL A 328 13.22 -6.96 -7.06
CA VAL A 328 14.16 -7.74 -6.25
C VAL A 328 13.89 -9.23 -6.38
N LYS A 329 14.91 -10.02 -6.68
CA LYS A 329 14.83 -11.47 -6.68
C LYS A 329 14.82 -11.98 -5.23
N VAL A 330 13.87 -12.85 -4.91
CA VAL A 330 13.76 -13.40 -3.56
C VAL A 330 13.97 -14.90 -3.58
N LYS A 331 14.81 -15.37 -2.66
CA LYS A 331 15.02 -16.79 -2.35
C LYS A 331 14.75 -17.06 -0.89
N VAL A 332 14.30 -18.26 -0.58
CA VAL A 332 14.00 -18.70 0.78
C VAL A 332 15.02 -19.77 1.19
N ILE A 333 15.77 -19.51 2.25
CA ILE A 333 16.67 -20.48 2.85
C ILE A 333 15.84 -21.42 3.71
N MET A 334 15.82 -22.70 3.35
CA MET A 334 15.14 -23.74 4.13
C MET A 334 16.08 -24.22 5.23
N LEU A 335 15.83 -23.80 6.47
CA LEU A 335 16.65 -24.21 7.61
C LEU A 335 16.47 -25.71 7.91
N ASP A 336 17.55 -26.46 7.87
CA ASP A 336 17.63 -27.88 8.23
C ASP A 336 18.73 -28.11 9.26
N GLY A 337 18.40 -28.83 10.34
CA GLY A 337 19.31 -29.14 11.45
C GLY A 337 19.43 -28.04 12.51
N GLY A 338 18.52 -27.07 12.52
CA GLY A 338 18.37 -26.05 13.55
C GLY A 338 17.10 -25.24 13.32
N LYS A 339 16.60 -24.58 14.37
CA LYS A 339 15.40 -23.74 14.31
C LYS A 339 15.69 -22.40 13.64
N ASP A 340 16.87 -21.85 13.91
CA ASP A 340 17.32 -20.54 13.50
C ASP A 340 18.78 -20.58 13.00
N PRO A 341 19.30 -19.55 12.31
CA PRO A 341 20.67 -19.47 11.83
C PRO A 341 21.71 -19.60 12.97
N ASP A 342 21.43 -19.04 14.15
CA ASP A 342 22.34 -19.07 15.29
C ASP A 342 22.63 -20.52 15.73
N GLN A 343 21.61 -21.37 15.80
CA GLN A 343 21.75 -22.78 16.13
C GLN A 343 22.56 -23.54 15.08
N ILE A 344 22.26 -23.33 13.79
CA ILE A 344 22.94 -24.05 12.70
C ILE A 344 24.43 -23.71 12.68
N LEU A 345 24.76 -22.42 12.70
CA LEU A 345 26.14 -21.92 12.58
C LEU A 345 27.02 -22.30 13.79
N ASN A 346 26.44 -22.39 14.97
CA ASN A 346 27.19 -22.78 16.18
C ASN A 346 27.44 -24.28 16.30
N ASN A 347 26.86 -25.12 15.42
CA ASN A 347 27.15 -26.55 15.33
C ASN A 347 28.46 -26.82 14.59
N ARG A 348 29.04 -28.00 14.77
CA ARG A 348 30.27 -28.43 14.04
C ARG A 348 29.97 -28.47 12.52
N GLY A 349 30.79 -27.81 11.72
CA GLY A 349 30.59 -27.68 10.26
C GLY A 349 29.43 -26.78 9.87
N GLY A 350 28.92 -25.94 10.80
CA GLY A 350 27.75 -25.09 10.58
C GLY A 350 27.90 -24.07 9.45
N GLN A 351 29.13 -23.54 9.25
CA GLN A 351 29.39 -22.60 8.16
C GLN A 351 29.25 -23.26 6.78
N ASP A 352 29.83 -24.46 6.58
CA ASP A 352 29.73 -25.19 5.31
C ASP A 352 28.29 -25.61 5.05
N LYS A 353 27.60 -26.07 6.10
CA LYS A 353 26.17 -26.38 6.03
C LYS A 353 25.35 -25.16 5.62
N PHE A 354 25.61 -24.00 6.22
CA PHE A 354 24.86 -22.79 5.90
C PHE A 354 25.14 -22.30 4.47
N ASN A 355 26.38 -22.41 3.96
CA ASN A 355 26.70 -22.17 2.56
C ASN A 355 25.85 -23.07 1.63
N THR A 356 25.80 -24.36 1.93
CA THR A 356 24.96 -25.32 1.17
C THR A 356 23.47 -24.92 1.20
N LEU A 357 22.96 -24.44 2.34
CA LEU A 357 21.57 -23.96 2.44
C LEU A 357 21.32 -22.71 1.58
N ILE A 358 22.29 -21.79 1.50
CA ILE A 358 22.19 -20.63 0.60
C ILE A 358 22.19 -21.07 -0.88
N GLU A 359 23.07 -21.99 -1.27
CA GLU A 359 23.15 -22.52 -2.64
C GLU A 359 21.85 -23.20 -3.06
N ASN A 360 21.22 -23.92 -2.15
CA ASN A 360 19.96 -24.62 -2.36
C ASN A 360 18.71 -23.81 -2.00
N ALA A 361 18.85 -22.48 -1.79
CA ALA A 361 17.74 -21.62 -1.45
C ALA A 361 16.68 -21.59 -2.56
N LEU A 362 15.43 -21.82 -2.18
CA LEU A 362 14.29 -21.95 -3.08
C LEU A 362 13.80 -20.57 -3.55
N ASN A 363 13.48 -20.44 -4.82
CA ASN A 363 12.72 -19.28 -5.26
C ASN A 363 11.26 -19.33 -4.76
N ALA A 364 10.50 -18.27 -4.99
CA ALA A 364 9.13 -18.16 -4.48
C ALA A 364 8.23 -19.32 -4.91
N ILE A 365 8.31 -19.75 -6.18
CA ILE A 365 7.49 -20.86 -6.71
C ILE A 365 7.90 -22.18 -6.09
N GLU A 366 9.20 -22.46 -6.04
CA GLU A 366 9.74 -23.69 -5.41
C GLU A 366 9.34 -23.77 -3.93
N TYR A 367 9.42 -22.65 -3.21
CA TYR A 367 8.96 -22.58 -1.82
C TYR A 367 7.47 -22.88 -1.68
N TYR A 368 6.61 -22.28 -2.51
CA TYR A 368 5.17 -22.57 -2.46
C TYR A 368 4.87 -24.04 -2.83
N LEU A 369 5.54 -24.60 -3.83
CA LEU A 369 5.40 -26.01 -4.18
C LEU A 369 5.86 -26.93 -3.03
N TYR A 370 6.97 -26.60 -2.38
CA TYR A 370 7.45 -27.31 -1.19
C TYR A 370 6.41 -27.34 -0.06
N ILE A 371 5.84 -26.20 0.29
CA ILE A 371 4.80 -26.09 1.32
C ILE A 371 3.53 -26.86 0.91
N LEU A 372 3.12 -26.78 -0.34
CA LEU A 372 1.98 -27.54 -0.85
C LEU A 372 2.22 -29.05 -0.80
N LYS A 373 3.42 -29.49 -1.16
CA LYS A 373 3.80 -30.90 -1.11
C LYS A 373 3.65 -31.48 0.29
N ALA A 374 4.06 -30.74 1.32
CA ALA A 374 3.95 -31.15 2.72
C ALA A 374 2.48 -31.26 3.19
N LYS A 375 1.54 -30.60 2.52
CA LYS A 375 0.11 -30.59 2.88
C LYS A 375 -0.65 -31.82 2.40
N TYR A 376 -0.16 -32.50 1.36
CA TYR A 376 -0.87 -33.60 0.70
C TYR A 376 -0.12 -34.92 0.79
N ASN A 377 -0.89 -36.01 0.94
CA ASN A 377 -0.31 -37.37 0.88
C ASN A 377 -0.16 -37.82 -0.59
N LEU A 378 1.03 -37.63 -1.16
CA LEU A 378 1.31 -37.94 -2.57
C LEU A 378 1.34 -39.45 -2.88
N LYS A 379 1.23 -40.33 -1.87
CA LYS A 379 1.11 -41.79 -2.09
C LYS A 379 -0.29 -42.18 -2.57
N THR A 380 -1.31 -41.35 -2.32
CA THR A 380 -2.69 -41.58 -2.75
C THR A 380 -2.99 -40.85 -4.06
N ALA A 381 -3.91 -41.36 -4.87
CA ALA A 381 -4.36 -40.72 -6.10
C ALA A 381 -5.00 -39.35 -5.82
N ASP A 382 -5.89 -39.28 -4.80
CA ASP A 382 -6.56 -38.06 -4.40
C ASP A 382 -5.56 -36.98 -3.91
N GLY A 383 -4.56 -37.40 -3.13
CA GLY A 383 -3.52 -36.50 -2.65
C GLY A 383 -2.71 -35.89 -3.80
N ARG A 384 -2.32 -36.70 -4.79
CA ARG A 384 -1.64 -36.23 -6.00
C ARG A 384 -2.51 -35.28 -6.82
N GLN A 385 -3.80 -35.63 -7.00
CA GLN A 385 -4.72 -34.77 -7.75
C GLN A 385 -4.94 -33.42 -7.06
N ASN A 386 -5.15 -33.40 -5.75
CA ASN A 386 -5.33 -32.16 -4.99
C ASN A 386 -4.06 -31.29 -5.01
N TYR A 387 -2.89 -31.90 -4.86
CA TYR A 387 -1.61 -31.22 -4.99
C TYR A 387 -1.45 -30.58 -6.39
N LEU A 388 -1.70 -31.35 -7.47
CA LEU A 388 -1.63 -30.85 -8.84
C LEU A 388 -2.62 -29.71 -9.12
N ASN A 389 -3.83 -29.79 -8.58
CA ASN A 389 -4.83 -28.72 -8.71
C ASN A 389 -4.34 -27.43 -8.06
N ASP A 390 -3.78 -27.48 -6.84
CA ASP A 390 -3.27 -26.30 -6.18
C ASP A 390 -1.95 -25.81 -6.78
N ALA A 391 -1.05 -26.72 -7.19
CA ALA A 391 0.16 -26.36 -7.93
C ALA A 391 -0.16 -25.67 -9.27
N SER A 392 -1.18 -26.15 -10.00
CA SER A 392 -1.64 -25.52 -11.24
C SER A 392 -2.09 -24.08 -11.02
N LYS A 393 -2.72 -23.75 -9.90
CA LYS A 393 -3.09 -22.36 -9.55
C LYS A 393 -1.87 -21.47 -9.31
N LEU A 394 -0.78 -22.02 -8.76
CA LEU A 394 0.48 -21.26 -8.66
C LEU A 394 1.08 -21.01 -10.04
N LEU A 395 1.08 -22.01 -10.91
CA LEU A 395 1.64 -21.90 -12.25
C LEU A 395 0.88 -20.94 -13.17
N MET A 396 -0.38 -20.60 -12.85
CA MET A 396 -1.11 -19.54 -13.57
C MET A 396 -0.45 -18.15 -13.45
N ARG A 397 0.27 -17.92 -12.36
CA ARG A 397 0.83 -16.60 -11.99
C ARG A 397 2.24 -16.35 -12.48
N VAL A 398 2.87 -17.36 -13.12
CA VAL A 398 4.24 -17.27 -13.62
C VAL A 398 4.27 -17.13 -15.14
N GLY A 399 5.42 -16.65 -15.67
CA GLY A 399 5.65 -16.50 -17.09
C GLY A 399 5.59 -17.83 -17.87
N ALA A 400 5.40 -17.77 -19.18
CA ALA A 400 5.22 -18.96 -20.00
C ALA A 400 6.40 -19.94 -19.93
N ILE A 401 7.64 -19.43 -19.97
CA ILE A 401 8.87 -20.24 -19.91
C ILE A 401 9.00 -20.92 -18.54
N GLU A 402 8.81 -20.15 -17.48
CA GLU A 402 8.89 -20.64 -16.10
C GLU A 402 7.81 -21.69 -15.83
N ARG A 403 6.59 -21.44 -16.32
CA ARG A 403 5.46 -22.39 -16.28
C ARG A 403 5.82 -23.71 -16.92
N ASP A 404 6.46 -23.68 -18.09
CA ASP A 404 6.87 -24.86 -18.83
C ASP A 404 7.90 -25.70 -18.06
N VAL A 405 8.89 -25.04 -17.44
CA VAL A 405 9.92 -25.67 -16.61
C VAL A 405 9.30 -26.36 -15.39
N TYR A 406 8.43 -25.67 -14.65
CA TYR A 406 7.82 -26.27 -13.46
C TYR A 406 6.76 -27.32 -13.80
N ALA A 407 6.04 -27.17 -14.91
CA ALA A 407 5.14 -28.23 -15.38
C ALA A 407 5.92 -29.52 -15.72
N SER A 408 7.11 -29.40 -16.32
CA SER A 408 7.98 -30.54 -16.59
C SER A 408 8.47 -31.21 -15.30
N LYS A 409 8.95 -30.43 -14.31
CA LYS A 409 9.38 -30.95 -13.00
C LYS A 409 8.25 -31.69 -12.28
N LEU A 410 7.04 -31.10 -12.25
CA LEU A 410 5.87 -31.73 -11.61
C LEU A 410 5.41 -32.99 -12.35
N ALA A 411 5.49 -33.01 -13.68
CA ALA A 411 5.17 -34.17 -14.52
C ALA A 411 6.07 -35.36 -14.19
N GLU A 412 7.38 -35.14 -14.12
CA GLU A 412 8.38 -36.14 -13.75
C GLU A 412 8.18 -36.64 -12.32
N GLU A 413 8.00 -35.74 -11.36
CA GLU A 413 7.84 -36.07 -9.95
C GLU A 413 6.60 -36.94 -9.66
N LEU A 414 5.49 -36.67 -10.36
CA LEU A 414 4.19 -37.30 -10.06
C LEU A 414 3.78 -38.40 -11.05
N GLY A 415 4.57 -38.62 -12.10
CA GLY A 415 4.28 -39.62 -13.13
C GLY A 415 3.05 -39.28 -13.97
N VAL A 416 2.83 -37.99 -14.28
CA VAL A 416 1.72 -37.50 -15.13
C VAL A 416 2.27 -36.83 -16.38
N SER A 417 1.44 -36.65 -17.42
CA SER A 417 1.90 -35.95 -18.61
C SER A 417 1.99 -34.44 -18.35
N LYS A 418 3.02 -33.79 -18.88
CA LYS A 418 3.19 -32.33 -18.87
C LYS A 418 1.99 -31.62 -19.49
N ASP A 419 1.48 -32.17 -20.61
CA ASP A 419 0.35 -31.59 -21.33
C ASP A 419 -0.93 -31.56 -20.48
N SER A 420 -1.17 -32.58 -19.65
CA SER A 420 -2.29 -32.60 -18.71
C SER A 420 -2.19 -31.47 -17.69
N ILE A 421 -0.97 -31.18 -17.19
CA ILE A 421 -0.72 -30.08 -16.24
C ILE A 421 -0.98 -28.75 -16.93
N LEU A 422 -0.38 -28.52 -18.12
CA LEU A 422 -0.54 -27.27 -18.87
C LEU A 422 -2.00 -27.03 -19.29
N THR A 423 -2.73 -28.08 -19.70
CA THR A 423 -4.16 -28.00 -20.01
C THR A 423 -4.96 -27.58 -18.79
N THR A 424 -4.67 -28.12 -17.60
CA THR A 424 -5.31 -27.74 -16.34
C THR A 424 -5.01 -26.30 -15.98
N VAL A 425 -3.76 -25.84 -16.13
CA VAL A 425 -3.35 -24.45 -15.90
C VAL A 425 -4.12 -23.51 -16.84
N ASN A 426 -4.17 -23.82 -18.14
CA ASN A 426 -4.87 -22.99 -19.12
C ASN A 426 -6.38 -22.93 -18.86
N TYR A 427 -6.99 -24.08 -18.50
CA TYR A 427 -8.41 -24.12 -18.10
C TYR A 427 -8.69 -23.21 -16.90
N ASN A 428 -7.88 -23.31 -15.86
CA ASN A 428 -8.02 -22.49 -14.66
C ASN A 428 -7.81 -21.00 -14.96
N THR A 429 -6.82 -20.65 -15.78
CA THR A 429 -6.56 -19.26 -16.22
C THR A 429 -7.78 -18.68 -16.94
N ASN A 430 -8.35 -19.43 -17.91
CA ASN A 430 -9.52 -18.99 -18.64
C ASN A 430 -10.75 -18.83 -17.74
N LYS A 431 -10.92 -19.73 -16.77
CA LYS A 431 -12.01 -19.67 -15.78
C LYS A 431 -11.90 -18.42 -14.88
N GLU A 432 -10.69 -18.12 -14.39
CA GLU A 432 -10.43 -16.94 -13.56
C GLU A 432 -10.64 -15.65 -14.35
N GLN A 433 -10.13 -15.54 -15.57
CA GLN A 433 -10.34 -14.39 -16.45
C GLN A 433 -11.83 -14.14 -16.74
N ARG A 434 -12.60 -15.22 -16.97
CA ARG A 434 -14.06 -15.10 -17.17
C ARG A 434 -14.77 -14.66 -15.90
N ALA A 435 -14.32 -15.10 -14.71
CA ALA A 435 -14.88 -14.69 -13.44
C ALA A 435 -14.60 -13.19 -13.16
N VAL A 436 -13.36 -12.74 -13.37
CA VAL A 436 -12.97 -11.32 -13.23
C VAL A 436 -13.78 -10.44 -14.16
N LYS A 437 -13.86 -10.78 -15.47
CA LYS A 437 -14.68 -10.01 -16.43
C LYS A 437 -16.16 -9.95 -16.04
N ARG A 438 -16.71 -11.03 -15.45
CA ARG A 438 -18.10 -11.02 -14.96
C ARG A 438 -18.27 -10.09 -13.75
N GLU A 439 -17.31 -10.06 -12.86
CA GLU A 439 -17.31 -9.20 -11.67
C GLU A 439 -17.15 -7.72 -12.06
N GLU A 440 -16.21 -7.40 -12.94
CA GLU A 440 -16.04 -6.06 -13.51
C GLU A 440 -17.32 -5.57 -14.21
N PHE A 441 -17.96 -6.45 -15.02
CA PHE A 441 -19.22 -6.13 -15.67
C PHE A 441 -20.34 -5.88 -14.68
N LYS A 442 -20.45 -6.68 -13.61
CA LYS A 442 -21.44 -6.46 -12.55
C LYS A 442 -21.20 -5.17 -11.77
N THR A 443 -19.93 -4.87 -11.47
CA THR A 443 -19.53 -3.65 -10.75
C THR A 443 -19.83 -2.41 -11.58
N ALA A 444 -19.46 -2.43 -12.86
CA ALA A 444 -19.78 -1.35 -13.79
C ALA A 444 -21.29 -1.14 -13.94
N GLN A 445 -22.09 -2.23 -14.05
CA GLN A 445 -23.57 -2.12 -14.06
C GLN A 445 -24.14 -1.57 -12.76
N LYS A 446 -23.55 -1.92 -11.62
CA LYS A 446 -24.01 -1.42 -10.30
C LYS A 446 -23.67 0.06 -10.16
N GLU A 447 -22.46 0.47 -10.49
CA GLU A 447 -22.05 1.88 -10.49
C GLU A 447 -22.92 2.71 -11.44
N GLU A 448 -23.20 2.20 -12.63
CA GLU A 448 -24.09 2.85 -13.60
C GLU A 448 -25.52 3.02 -13.07
N ARG A 449 -26.05 2.01 -12.37
CA ARG A 449 -27.36 2.07 -11.70
C ARG A 449 -27.37 3.06 -10.53
N ASP A 450 -26.32 3.08 -9.73
CA ASP A 450 -26.25 3.93 -8.54
C ASP A 450 -26.09 5.41 -8.94
N VAL A 451 -25.32 5.70 -9.98
CA VAL A 451 -25.21 7.04 -10.59
C VAL A 451 -26.56 7.48 -11.18
N GLN A 452 -27.26 6.61 -11.92
CA GLN A 452 -28.59 6.93 -12.47
C GLN A 452 -29.63 7.16 -11.38
N LYS A 453 -29.63 6.39 -10.29
CA LYS A 453 -30.55 6.59 -9.15
C LYS A 453 -30.28 7.88 -8.39
N ALA A 454 -29.04 8.28 -8.24
CA ALA A 454 -28.66 9.52 -7.58
C ALA A 454 -29.02 10.75 -8.41
N PHE A 455 -28.91 10.65 -9.74
CA PHE A 455 -29.12 11.75 -10.66
C PHE A 455 -30.60 11.96 -11.06
N ASP A 456 -31.35 10.88 -11.29
CA ASP A 456 -32.78 10.94 -11.63
C ASP A 456 -33.58 9.80 -10.93
N PRO A 457 -34.02 10.03 -9.69
CA PRO A 457 -34.81 9.05 -8.93
C PRO A 457 -36.13 8.64 -9.63
N GLU A 458 -36.74 9.56 -10.37
CA GLU A 458 -38.00 9.29 -11.09
C GLU A 458 -37.78 8.38 -12.30
N ARG A 459 -36.62 8.50 -12.97
CA ARG A 459 -36.22 7.59 -14.04
C ARG A 459 -36.04 6.15 -13.53
N ALA A 460 -35.48 5.98 -12.34
CA ALA A 460 -35.27 4.66 -11.73
C ALA A 460 -36.61 3.99 -11.31
N LYS A 461 -37.60 4.79 -10.93
CA LYS A 461 -38.96 4.30 -10.59
C LYS A 461 -39.80 3.98 -11.82
N ASN A 462 -39.59 4.71 -12.92
CA ASN A 462 -40.45 4.65 -14.11
C ASN A 462 -39.67 4.19 -15.35
N VAL A 463 -38.95 3.07 -15.25
CA VAL A 463 -38.00 2.57 -16.29
C VAL A 463 -38.68 2.43 -17.67
N ARG A 464 -39.96 2.00 -17.72
CA ARG A 464 -40.69 1.81 -18.98
C ARG A 464 -40.98 3.14 -19.65
N ALA A 465 -41.44 4.11 -18.88
CA ALA A 465 -41.70 5.46 -19.37
C ALA A 465 -40.40 6.14 -19.81
N ALA A 466 -39.33 6.06 -18.98
CA ALA A 466 -38.04 6.65 -19.29
C ALA A 466 -37.45 6.13 -20.61
N LYS A 467 -37.60 4.83 -20.91
CA LYS A 467 -37.16 4.26 -22.21
C LYS A 467 -37.98 4.81 -23.38
N ALA A 468 -39.30 4.94 -23.24
CA ALA A 468 -40.15 5.50 -24.28
C ALA A 468 -39.81 6.99 -24.53
N GLU A 469 -39.56 7.76 -23.47
CA GLU A 469 -39.09 9.15 -23.56
C GLU A 469 -37.75 9.27 -24.30
N ASP A 470 -36.78 8.38 -23.98
CA ASP A 470 -35.46 8.36 -24.64
C ASP A 470 -35.62 8.11 -26.15
N ILE A 471 -36.39 7.13 -26.53
CA ILE A 471 -36.68 6.79 -27.94
C ILE A 471 -37.28 7.99 -28.66
N LEU A 472 -38.28 8.64 -28.06
CA LEU A 472 -38.91 9.84 -28.63
C LEU A 472 -37.95 10.98 -28.83
N LEU A 473 -37.13 11.30 -27.83
CA LEU A 473 -36.12 12.36 -27.92
C LEU A 473 -35.11 12.08 -29.04
N ILE A 474 -34.60 10.85 -29.08
CA ILE A 474 -33.63 10.43 -30.12
C ILE A 474 -34.26 10.52 -31.51
N SER A 475 -35.50 10.01 -31.67
CA SER A 475 -36.19 9.99 -32.96
C SER A 475 -36.48 11.40 -33.48
N ILE A 476 -36.94 12.33 -32.61
CA ILE A 476 -37.23 13.73 -32.98
C ILE A 476 -35.93 14.48 -33.38
N LEU A 477 -34.85 14.21 -32.70
CA LEU A 477 -33.55 14.83 -33.00
C LEU A 477 -32.92 14.29 -34.27
N ASN A 478 -33.11 12.99 -34.55
CA ASN A 478 -32.64 12.38 -35.81
C ASN A 478 -33.51 12.83 -37.01
N ASN A 479 -34.78 13.06 -36.78
CA ASN A 479 -35.74 13.45 -37.83
C ASN A 479 -36.78 14.46 -37.32
N THR A 480 -36.43 15.75 -37.41
CA THR A 480 -37.29 16.85 -36.97
C THR A 480 -38.64 16.91 -37.69
N ALA A 481 -38.79 16.27 -38.87
CA ALA A 481 -40.07 16.19 -39.59
C ALA A 481 -41.12 15.41 -38.80
N PHE A 482 -40.77 14.53 -37.87
CA PHE A 482 -41.71 13.83 -36.99
C PHE A 482 -42.44 14.79 -36.06
N TYR A 483 -41.83 15.89 -35.64
CA TYR A 483 -42.48 16.92 -34.84
C TYR A 483 -43.78 17.43 -35.49
N ASN A 484 -43.73 17.75 -36.76
CA ASN A 484 -44.91 18.27 -37.46
C ASN A 484 -46.11 17.32 -37.47
N LYS A 485 -45.83 15.99 -37.38
CA LYS A 485 -46.87 14.94 -37.36
C LYS A 485 -47.35 14.60 -35.95
N LEU A 486 -46.52 14.86 -34.95
CA LEU A 486 -46.74 14.47 -33.55
C LEU A 486 -47.02 15.64 -32.61
N LYS A 487 -46.99 16.89 -33.11
CA LYS A 487 -47.06 18.12 -32.29
C LYS A 487 -48.29 18.23 -31.39
N GLU A 488 -49.42 17.61 -31.76
CA GLU A 488 -50.68 17.64 -30.98
C GLU A 488 -50.60 16.69 -29.77
N ASP A 489 -49.89 15.59 -29.90
CA ASP A 489 -49.76 14.58 -28.84
C ASP A 489 -48.46 14.75 -28.02
N LEU A 490 -47.46 15.45 -28.55
CA LEU A 490 -46.13 15.57 -27.96
C LEU A 490 -46.06 16.85 -27.11
N THR A 491 -46.50 16.75 -25.87
CA THR A 491 -46.43 17.86 -24.90
C THR A 491 -45.39 17.56 -23.81
N PRO A 492 -44.78 18.58 -23.17
CA PRO A 492 -43.88 18.35 -22.04
C PRO A 492 -44.55 17.58 -20.88
N GLU A 493 -45.88 17.71 -20.71
CA GLU A 493 -46.65 17.05 -19.67
C GLU A 493 -46.78 15.55 -19.88
N LEU A 494 -46.57 15.07 -21.10
CA LEU A 494 -46.56 13.65 -21.43
C LEU A 494 -45.36 12.94 -20.78
N PHE A 495 -44.22 13.65 -20.60
CA PHE A 495 -43.00 13.08 -20.06
C PHE A 495 -43.02 13.03 -18.53
N ILE A 496 -42.59 11.90 -17.98
CA ILE A 496 -42.59 11.58 -16.55
C ILE A 496 -41.28 11.96 -15.90
N THR A 497 -40.13 11.76 -16.59
CA THR A 497 -38.81 12.02 -16.02
C THR A 497 -38.44 13.50 -16.13
N PRO A 498 -37.98 14.14 -15.02
CA PRO A 498 -37.74 15.60 -14.99
C PRO A 498 -36.71 16.06 -16.04
N LEU A 499 -35.65 15.31 -16.24
CA LEU A 499 -34.60 15.66 -17.20
C LEU A 499 -35.12 15.56 -18.64
N ASN A 500 -35.72 14.45 -19.02
CA ASN A 500 -36.26 14.27 -20.37
C ASN A 500 -37.36 15.27 -20.68
N LYS A 501 -38.24 15.60 -19.68
CA LYS A 501 -39.22 16.69 -19.78
C LYS A 501 -38.55 18.04 -20.06
N LYS A 502 -37.46 18.38 -19.37
CA LYS A 502 -36.69 19.60 -19.59
C LYS A 502 -36.10 19.63 -21.01
N ILE A 503 -35.52 18.52 -21.45
CA ILE A 503 -34.93 18.38 -22.78
C ILE A 503 -35.99 18.54 -23.86
N LEU A 504 -37.12 17.84 -23.73
CA LEU A 504 -38.23 17.96 -24.66
C LEU A 504 -38.71 19.41 -24.80
N LYS A 505 -38.88 20.12 -23.67
CA LYS A 505 -39.32 21.52 -23.67
C LYS A 505 -38.33 22.39 -24.44
N LEU A 506 -37.02 22.20 -24.27
CA LEU A 506 -36.02 22.95 -25.03
C LEU A 506 -36.08 22.64 -26.53
N ILE A 507 -36.27 21.39 -26.91
CA ILE A 507 -36.42 20.96 -28.30
C ILE A 507 -37.66 21.59 -28.92
N LEU A 508 -38.85 21.50 -28.27
CA LEU A 508 -40.11 22.04 -28.77
C LEU A 508 -40.09 23.53 -28.97
N ASN A 509 -39.49 24.29 -28.04
CA ASN A 509 -39.34 25.73 -28.15
C ASN A 509 -38.54 26.10 -29.42
N ARG A 510 -37.43 25.41 -29.68
CA ARG A 510 -36.58 25.68 -30.87
C ARG A 510 -37.30 25.30 -32.17
N LEU A 511 -37.98 24.16 -32.18
CA LEU A 511 -38.74 23.70 -33.36
C LEU A 511 -39.93 24.63 -33.68
N SER A 512 -40.60 25.19 -32.67
CA SER A 512 -41.70 26.15 -32.86
C SER A 512 -41.21 27.48 -33.46
N GLU A 513 -39.94 27.86 -33.22
CA GLU A 513 -39.31 29.02 -33.78
C GLU A 513 -38.62 28.74 -35.15
N GLY A 514 -38.69 27.51 -35.67
CA GLY A 514 -38.09 27.12 -36.93
C GLY A 514 -36.57 27.00 -36.87
N LEU A 515 -36.00 26.86 -35.64
CA LEU A 515 -34.55 26.79 -35.40
C LEU A 515 -34.07 25.33 -35.43
N SER A 516 -32.80 25.13 -35.81
CA SER A 516 -32.16 23.80 -35.78
C SER A 516 -32.02 23.30 -34.34
N VAL A 517 -32.08 21.98 -34.18
CA VAL A 517 -31.93 21.29 -32.89
C VAL A 517 -30.71 20.39 -32.94
N GLU A 518 -29.59 20.90 -32.42
CA GLU A 518 -28.36 20.15 -32.25
C GLU A 518 -28.02 20.05 -30.76
N ILE A 519 -27.33 18.99 -30.34
CA ILE A 519 -26.97 18.75 -28.94
C ILE A 519 -26.18 19.92 -28.37
N SER A 520 -25.25 20.47 -29.15
CA SER A 520 -24.40 21.64 -28.80
C SER A 520 -25.22 22.86 -28.43
N LEU A 521 -26.40 23.02 -29.04
CA LEU A 521 -27.30 24.15 -28.81
C LEU A 521 -28.16 24.02 -27.55
N LEU A 522 -28.20 22.83 -26.95
CA LEU A 522 -28.87 22.57 -25.67
C LEU A 522 -27.93 22.83 -24.48
N ALA A 523 -26.60 22.82 -24.71
CA ALA A 523 -25.59 22.97 -23.67
C ALA A 523 -25.75 24.20 -22.76
N PRO A 524 -26.09 25.40 -23.23
CA PRO A 524 -26.24 26.57 -22.36
C PRO A 524 -27.38 26.45 -21.33
N HIS A 525 -28.29 25.52 -21.52
CA HIS A 525 -29.50 25.33 -20.69
C HIS A 525 -29.41 24.11 -19.76
N LEU A 526 -28.29 23.37 -19.81
CA LEU A 526 -28.07 22.13 -19.09
C LEU A 526 -26.81 22.22 -18.23
N THR A 527 -26.80 21.56 -17.08
CA THR A 527 -25.57 21.40 -16.30
C THR A 527 -24.62 20.41 -16.97
N SER A 528 -23.34 20.37 -16.54
CA SER A 528 -22.36 19.43 -17.07
C SER A 528 -22.81 17.97 -16.93
N ASP A 529 -23.46 17.63 -15.79
CA ASP A 529 -23.94 16.27 -15.53
C ASP A 529 -25.16 15.93 -16.40
N GLU A 530 -26.09 16.88 -16.57
CA GLU A 530 -27.23 16.75 -17.49
C GLU A 530 -26.76 16.58 -18.94
N MET A 531 -25.73 17.33 -19.36
CA MET A 531 -25.10 17.19 -20.69
C MET A 531 -24.46 15.83 -20.92
N ASN A 532 -23.81 15.26 -19.90
CA ASN A 532 -23.25 13.89 -20.00
C ASN A 532 -24.35 12.85 -20.26
N VAL A 533 -25.51 12.97 -19.60
CA VAL A 533 -26.66 12.08 -19.84
C VAL A 533 -27.21 12.26 -21.26
N VAL A 534 -27.36 13.48 -21.70
CA VAL A 534 -27.83 13.80 -23.07
C VAL A 534 -26.88 13.26 -24.11
N ALA A 535 -25.56 13.49 -23.98
CA ALA A 535 -24.57 12.98 -24.90
C ALA A 535 -24.56 11.45 -24.97
N LYS A 536 -24.76 10.76 -23.85
CA LYS A 536 -24.87 9.29 -23.78
C LYS A 536 -26.15 8.79 -24.47
N LEU A 537 -27.28 9.45 -24.29
CA LEU A 537 -28.54 9.17 -24.99
C LEU A 537 -28.33 9.21 -26.52
N PHE A 538 -27.68 10.28 -27.00
CA PHE A 538 -27.44 10.47 -28.43
C PHE A 538 -26.37 9.52 -29.01
N ALA A 539 -25.38 9.10 -28.23
CA ALA A 539 -24.44 8.06 -28.65
C ALA A 539 -25.13 6.69 -28.84
N SER A 540 -26.32 6.50 -28.25
CA SER A 540 -27.11 5.26 -28.33
C SER A 540 -28.05 5.21 -29.55
N THR A 541 -27.86 6.06 -30.53
CA THR A 541 -28.72 6.17 -31.74
C THR A 541 -28.85 4.89 -32.56
N GLN A 542 -27.90 3.95 -32.45
CA GLN A 542 -27.94 2.65 -33.15
C GLN A 542 -29.01 1.68 -32.59
N LEU A 543 -29.66 2.01 -31.48
CA LEU A 543 -30.63 1.15 -30.79
C LEU A 543 -32.09 1.53 -31.10
N VAL A 544 -32.32 2.52 -31.97
CA VAL A 544 -33.64 3.06 -32.29
C VAL A 544 -33.93 2.85 -33.78
N SER A 545 -35.09 2.28 -34.11
CA SER A 545 -35.50 2.05 -35.52
C SER A 545 -35.83 3.36 -36.25
N ASN A 546 -35.99 4.45 -35.54
CA ASN A 546 -36.23 5.80 -36.05
C ASN A 546 -37.40 5.88 -37.04
N THR A 547 -38.53 5.22 -36.69
CA THR A 547 -39.75 5.22 -37.47
C THR A 547 -40.86 6.03 -36.80
N LEU A 548 -41.81 6.56 -37.57
CA LEU A 548 -42.96 7.28 -37.02
C LEU A 548 -43.88 6.35 -36.18
N GLU A 549 -44.00 5.08 -36.58
CA GLU A 549 -44.76 4.06 -35.83
C GLU A 549 -44.18 3.88 -34.43
N GLU A 550 -42.88 3.72 -34.30
CA GLU A 550 -42.19 3.61 -33.00
C GLU A 550 -42.44 4.82 -32.11
N CYS A 551 -42.48 6.03 -32.68
CA CYS A 551 -42.84 7.24 -31.93
C CYS A 551 -44.29 7.21 -31.43
N VAL A 552 -45.23 6.77 -32.24
CA VAL A 552 -46.65 6.65 -31.85
C VAL A 552 -46.83 5.61 -30.75
N ASP A 553 -46.14 4.46 -30.84
CA ASP A 553 -46.16 3.43 -29.80
C ASP A 553 -45.59 3.97 -28.47
N CYS A 554 -44.49 4.71 -28.52
CA CYS A 554 -43.90 5.35 -27.32
C CYS A 554 -44.87 6.36 -26.68
N ILE A 555 -45.58 7.18 -27.46
CA ILE A 555 -46.61 8.08 -26.97
C ILE A 555 -47.74 7.28 -26.29
N GLY A 556 -48.16 6.15 -26.88
CA GLY A 556 -49.16 5.25 -26.29
C GLY A 556 -48.71 4.70 -24.94
N VAL A 557 -47.45 4.28 -24.83
CA VAL A 557 -46.85 3.82 -23.56
C VAL A 557 -46.91 4.94 -22.52
N LEU A 558 -46.50 6.16 -22.86
CA LEU A 558 -46.46 7.29 -21.92
C LEU A 558 -47.86 7.70 -21.46
N LYS A 559 -48.83 7.72 -22.35
CA LYS A 559 -50.25 7.96 -22.00
C LYS A 559 -50.76 6.91 -21.00
N SER A 560 -50.43 5.63 -21.22
CA SER A 560 -50.83 4.54 -20.32
C SER A 560 -50.15 4.66 -18.93
N GLU A 561 -48.86 4.98 -18.89
CA GLU A 561 -48.13 5.13 -17.61
C GLU A 561 -48.59 6.38 -16.83
N ASN A 562 -48.94 7.49 -17.49
CA ASN A 562 -49.54 8.66 -16.87
C ASN A 562 -50.94 8.36 -16.30
N ALA A 563 -51.78 7.63 -17.02
CA ALA A 563 -53.11 7.22 -16.52
C ALA A 563 -53.02 6.40 -15.22
N LYS A 564 -52.08 5.45 -15.15
CA LYS A 564 -51.81 4.66 -13.93
C LYS A 564 -51.34 5.54 -12.75
N ARG A 565 -50.55 6.58 -13.01
CA ARG A 565 -50.09 7.52 -11.98
C ARG A 565 -51.22 8.40 -11.47
N ASP A 566 -52.14 8.80 -12.34
CA ASP A 566 -53.29 9.63 -11.95
C ASP A 566 -54.29 8.82 -11.10
N GLU A 567 -54.50 7.54 -11.39
CA GLU A 567 -55.29 6.62 -10.57
C GLU A 567 -54.71 6.42 -9.15
N GLN A 568 -53.40 6.56 -8.97
CA GLN A 568 -52.68 6.41 -7.69
C GLN A 568 -52.57 7.72 -6.89
N LYS A 569 -53.10 8.83 -7.39
CA LYS A 569 -53.11 10.09 -6.64
C LYS A 569 -54.17 10.07 -5.54
N PRO A 570 -53.85 10.61 -4.32
CA PRO A 570 -54.81 10.65 -3.21
C PRO A 570 -56.14 11.33 -3.55
N SER A 571 -56.17 12.24 -4.51
CA SER A 571 -57.34 12.95 -4.98
C SER A 571 -58.31 12.11 -5.86
N SER A 572 -57.88 10.94 -6.32
CA SER A 572 -58.68 10.00 -7.14
C SER A 572 -59.04 8.72 -6.40
N MET A 573 -58.64 8.58 -5.13
CA MET A 573 -58.94 7.42 -4.30
C MET A 573 -60.27 7.58 -3.59
N ASP A 574 -61.06 6.47 -3.45
CA ASP A 574 -62.17 6.42 -2.54
C ASP A 574 -61.68 6.45 -1.07
N ASP A 575 -62.57 6.74 -0.12
CA ASP A 575 -62.22 6.91 1.29
C ASP A 575 -61.49 5.69 1.89
N LYS A 576 -61.75 4.49 1.40
CA LYS A 576 -61.12 3.26 1.88
C LYS A 576 -59.71 3.08 1.32
N ALA A 577 -59.51 3.32 0.04
CA ALA A 577 -58.21 3.29 -0.61
C ALA A 577 -57.29 4.41 -0.09
N PHE A 578 -57.87 5.56 0.28
CA PHE A 578 -57.16 6.68 0.90
C PHE A 578 -56.63 6.32 2.30
N LEU A 579 -57.45 5.66 3.13
CA LEU A 579 -57.04 5.19 4.46
C LEU A 579 -55.94 4.11 4.39
N ASP A 580 -56.06 3.16 3.47
CA ASP A 580 -55.03 2.11 3.25
C ASP A 580 -53.73 2.69 2.73
N PHE A 581 -53.75 3.70 1.87
CA PHE A 581 -52.57 4.42 1.40
C PHE A 581 -51.80 5.12 2.56
N PHE A 582 -52.52 5.81 3.45
CA PHE A 582 -51.91 6.45 4.62
C PHE A 582 -51.40 5.46 5.67
N ALA A 583 -52.04 4.33 5.84
CA ALA A 583 -51.60 3.25 6.73
C ALA A 583 -50.28 2.62 6.24
N ASN A 584 -50.10 2.48 4.93
CA ASN A 584 -48.89 1.97 4.32
C ASN A 584 -47.72 2.99 4.32
N LEU A 585 -48.03 4.30 4.19
CA LEU A 585 -47.01 5.37 4.36
C LEU A 585 -46.45 5.39 5.78
N LYS A 586 -47.28 5.26 6.82
CA LYS A 586 -46.84 5.17 8.22
C LYS A 586 -45.94 3.96 8.48
N LYS A 587 -46.27 2.78 7.90
CA LYS A 587 -45.41 1.58 8.02
C LYS A 587 -44.03 1.76 7.39
N SER A 588 -43.96 2.45 6.25
CA SER A 588 -42.65 2.71 5.57
C SER A 588 -41.77 3.76 6.24
N GLU A 589 -42.35 4.63 7.11
CA GLU A 589 -41.61 5.57 7.95
C GLU A 589 -41.10 4.92 9.24
N ASP A 590 -41.84 3.95 9.79
CA ASP A 590 -41.41 3.19 10.97
C ASP A 590 -40.36 2.13 10.66
N GLU A 591 -40.27 1.63 9.43
CA GLU A 591 -39.18 0.74 8.96
C GLU A 591 -37.87 1.48 8.59
N LYS A 592 -37.90 2.82 8.56
CA LYS A 592 -36.69 3.67 8.29
C LYS A 592 -36.10 4.33 9.54
N LYS A 593 -36.66 4.07 10.72
CA LYS A 593 -36.07 4.42 12.03
C LYS A 593 -35.40 3.18 12.67
#